data_c1e3e5ddd1deac48e004f6c9967ec103
#
_entry.id   c1e3e5ddd1deac48e004f6c9967ec103
#
_cell.length_a   1.000
_cell.length_b   1.000
_cell.length_c   1.000
_cell.angle_alpha   90.00
_cell.angle_beta   90.00
_cell.angle_gamma   90.00
#
_symmetry.space_group_name_H-M   'P 1'
#
loop_
_entity.id
_entity.type
_entity.pdbx_description
1 polymer ?
#
loop_
_entity_poly.entity_id
_entity_poly.type
_entity_poly.pdbx_seq_one_letter_code
_entity_poly.pdbx_strand_id
1 'polypeptide(L)'
;MELRPARALSLLIAAYLSVSGAEGKAIDLLYISRGLAQGSITDRMLGADPAINPHPVPMPGHYSIGSLGMDADVINRAMRIYMPRNYQYLLDNYDVAVLHEAACGAPDYQAVYFDAKWMDWFVKAVELEGFHLSMWGGDASWGGEKGGYYLSWGDTMMEVILPFECIPRFTHGISMPHKVRFLEEGNRLANLPWGQAGPVELMNEVVAKEGTVVVAEAYISDFTNPWIGYWRYGKGKVTGETQIFGSRGTTNRMMQWDWFQDFLIYLTYFAADKEIPVDLYRAHRIREEINTHIAKASMLISLLEFVERFGANTMRLYEELDAIEEVEKHAESLYVEDDYDGAAAVFEEVHAMWIDVNMQAARLKRQSLFWVYVIEWTLTSSVLIISGLLVWTLMVRRRLYREARTTRMLPEG
;
A
#
# COMPACT_ATOMS: atom_id res chain seq x y z
N MET A 1 -20.04 15.30 -24.54
CA MET A 1 -19.18 15.86 -23.47
C MET A 1 -18.93 14.76 -22.44
N GLU A 2 -18.32 13.68 -22.91
CA GLU A 2 -18.13 12.41 -22.16
C GLU A 2 -16.70 11.93 -22.37
N LEU A 3 -15.70 12.42 -21.61
CA LEU A 3 -14.35 11.82 -21.66
C LEU A 3 -13.43 12.27 -20.49
N ARG A 4 -13.95 12.82 -19.39
CA ARG A 4 -13.11 13.35 -18.31
C ARG A 4 -12.90 12.49 -17.06
N PRO A 5 -13.74 11.48 -16.68
CA PRO A 5 -13.42 10.62 -15.55
C PRO A 5 -12.21 9.70 -15.80
N ALA A 6 -11.88 9.43 -17.08
CA ALA A 6 -10.74 8.60 -17.42
C ALA A 6 -9.37 9.29 -17.18
N ARG A 7 -9.32 10.62 -17.10
CA ARG A 7 -8.07 11.34 -16.83
C ARG A 7 -7.67 11.34 -15.36
N ALA A 8 -8.65 11.47 -14.44
CA ALA A 8 -8.37 11.42 -13.00
C ALA A 8 -7.93 10.00 -12.58
N LEU A 9 -8.55 8.97 -13.17
CA LEU A 9 -8.13 7.58 -12.93
C LEU A 9 -6.76 7.27 -13.54
N SER A 10 -6.43 7.85 -14.70
CA SER A 10 -5.10 7.70 -15.31
C SER A 10 -4.02 8.51 -14.59
N LEU A 11 -4.34 9.64 -13.94
CA LEU A 11 -3.39 10.37 -13.09
C LEU A 11 -3.14 9.64 -11.77
N LEU A 12 -4.16 9.05 -11.15
CA LEU A 12 -3.98 8.18 -9.96
C LEU A 12 -3.22 6.89 -10.29
N ILE A 13 -3.44 6.31 -11.47
CA ILE A 13 -2.68 5.14 -11.95
C ILE A 13 -1.28 5.58 -12.42
N ALA A 14 -1.13 6.76 -13.00
CA ALA A 14 0.16 7.32 -13.40
C ALA A 14 0.99 7.75 -12.18
N ALA A 15 0.41 8.35 -11.14
CA ALA A 15 1.09 8.61 -9.88
C ALA A 15 1.55 7.30 -9.18
N TYR A 16 0.83 6.21 -9.38
CA TYR A 16 1.21 4.88 -8.90
C TYR A 16 2.24 4.18 -9.80
N LEU A 17 2.33 4.56 -11.09
CA LEU A 17 3.26 3.98 -12.07
C LEU A 17 4.46 4.88 -12.38
N SER A 18 4.45 6.16 -11.98
CA SER A 18 5.50 7.12 -12.31
C SER A 18 6.66 7.19 -11.32
N VAL A 19 6.71 6.29 -10.31
CA VAL A 19 7.92 6.09 -9.49
C VAL A 19 9.11 5.55 -10.32
N SER A 20 8.91 5.22 -11.59
CA SER A 20 9.93 4.65 -12.48
C SER A 20 10.79 5.67 -13.26
N GLY A 21 10.96 6.88 -12.75
CA GLY A 21 11.70 7.94 -13.47
C GLY A 21 13.07 8.33 -12.90
N ALA A 22 13.44 7.83 -11.72
CA ALA A 22 14.78 8.05 -11.19
C ALA A 22 15.75 7.02 -11.80
N GLU A 23 16.65 7.43 -12.68
CA GLU A 23 17.71 6.59 -13.24
C GLU A 23 18.77 6.18 -12.19
N GLY A 24 18.39 5.97 -10.97
CA GLY A 24 19.33 5.62 -9.89
C GLY A 24 18.82 4.50 -9.01
N LYS A 25 19.61 3.55 -8.76
CA LYS A 25 19.67 2.60 -7.61
C LYS A 25 18.35 2.10 -6.95
N ALA A 26 17.17 2.30 -7.54
CA ALA A 26 15.92 1.72 -7.02
C ALA A 26 15.99 0.19 -7.04
N ILE A 27 15.44 -0.44 -6.00
CA ILE A 27 15.34 -1.90 -5.89
C ILE A 27 14.08 -2.34 -6.63
N ASP A 28 14.24 -3.05 -7.74
CA ASP A 28 13.12 -3.71 -8.40
C ASP A 28 12.75 -4.98 -7.63
N LEU A 29 11.66 -4.89 -6.86
CA LEU A 29 11.23 -5.91 -5.92
C LEU A 29 10.11 -6.78 -6.52
N LEU A 30 10.36 -8.06 -6.72
CA LEU A 30 9.31 -9.04 -6.97
C LEU A 30 8.65 -9.45 -5.65
N TYR A 31 7.50 -8.86 -5.33
CA TYR A 31 6.83 -9.08 -4.06
C TYR A 31 5.69 -10.09 -4.20
N ILE A 32 5.92 -11.31 -3.74
CA ILE A 32 4.98 -12.42 -3.84
C ILE A 32 4.31 -12.60 -2.49
N SER A 33 3.04 -12.22 -2.39
CA SER A 33 2.34 -12.19 -1.11
C SER A 33 0.94 -12.81 -1.16
N ARG A 34 0.47 -13.21 0.01
CA ARG A 34 -0.82 -13.83 0.23
C ARG A 34 -1.96 -12.84 0.07
N GLY A 35 -2.66 -12.92 -1.05
CA GLY A 35 -3.98 -12.32 -1.27
C GLY A 35 -4.05 -10.80 -1.34
N LEU A 36 -4.93 -10.33 -2.19
CA LEU A 36 -5.13 -8.91 -2.52
C LEU A 36 -5.50 -8.01 -1.32
N ALA A 37 -6.11 -8.57 -0.26
CA ALA A 37 -6.62 -7.74 0.84
C ALA A 37 -5.57 -7.42 1.92
N GLN A 38 -4.60 -8.30 2.16
CA GLN A 38 -3.54 -8.09 3.15
C GLN A 38 -2.23 -7.61 2.49
N GLY A 39 -1.89 -8.14 1.32
CA GLY A 39 -0.76 -7.68 0.53
C GLY A 39 -0.85 -6.20 0.20
N SER A 40 -2.05 -5.68 -0.08
CA SER A 40 -2.24 -4.28 -0.46
C SER A 40 -1.75 -3.25 0.59
N ILE A 41 -1.71 -3.58 1.87
CA ILE A 41 -1.18 -2.68 2.91
C ILE A 41 0.34 -2.70 2.88
N THR A 42 0.95 -3.89 2.87
CA THR A 42 2.41 -4.06 2.85
C THR A 42 3.01 -3.55 1.54
N ASP A 43 2.35 -3.79 0.41
CA ASP A 43 2.77 -3.27 -0.90
C ASP A 43 2.82 -1.74 -0.90
N ARG A 44 1.78 -1.09 -0.33
CA ARG A 44 1.76 0.37 -0.21
C ARG A 44 2.84 0.89 0.73
N MET A 45 3.09 0.16 1.82
CA MET A 45 4.16 0.53 2.76
C MET A 45 5.53 0.47 2.09
N LEU A 46 5.78 -0.56 1.28
CA LEU A 46 7.04 -0.70 0.54
C LEU A 46 7.15 0.34 -0.59
N GLY A 47 6.07 0.54 -1.35
CA GLY A 47 6.02 1.51 -2.45
C GLY A 47 6.01 2.98 -2.00
N ALA A 48 5.95 3.26 -0.71
CA ALA A 48 6.12 4.61 -0.18
C ALA A 48 7.60 5.02 -0.03
N ASP A 49 8.54 4.09 -0.25
CA ASP A 49 9.96 4.41 -0.33
C ASP A 49 10.36 4.55 -1.81
N PRO A 50 10.84 5.73 -2.26
CA PRO A 50 11.23 5.95 -3.66
C PRO A 50 12.33 5.03 -4.17
N ALA A 51 13.10 4.43 -3.27
CA ALA A 51 14.15 3.49 -3.62
C ALA A 51 13.67 2.04 -3.73
N ILE A 52 12.36 1.77 -3.63
CA ILE A 52 11.76 0.45 -3.83
C ILE A 52 10.65 0.55 -4.89
N ASN A 53 10.77 -0.25 -5.93
CA ASN A 53 9.75 -0.43 -6.96
C ASN A 53 9.10 -1.82 -6.77
N PRO A 54 8.01 -1.94 -6.01
CA PRO A 54 7.39 -3.22 -5.72
C PRO A 54 6.51 -3.68 -6.89
N HIS A 55 6.74 -4.90 -7.36
CA HIS A 55 5.91 -5.60 -8.33
C HIS A 55 5.12 -6.71 -7.62
N PRO A 56 3.88 -6.44 -7.18
CA PRO A 56 3.12 -7.38 -6.39
C PRO A 56 2.58 -8.54 -7.23
N VAL A 57 2.77 -9.75 -6.73
CA VAL A 57 2.20 -10.98 -7.28
C VAL A 57 1.29 -11.61 -6.23
N PRO A 58 -0.02 -11.70 -6.48
CA PRO A 58 -0.94 -12.34 -5.55
C PRO A 58 -0.71 -13.84 -5.50
N MET A 59 -0.55 -14.37 -4.29
CA MET A 59 -0.48 -15.81 -4.03
C MET A 59 -1.77 -16.33 -3.38
N PRO A 60 -2.12 -17.59 -3.64
CA PRO A 60 -3.23 -18.21 -2.94
C PRO A 60 -2.92 -18.37 -1.46
N GLY A 61 -3.91 -18.11 -0.64
CA GLY A 61 -3.86 -18.31 0.78
C GLY A 61 -5.24 -18.58 1.35
N HIS A 62 -5.28 -19.09 2.57
CA HIS A 62 -6.54 -19.37 3.28
C HIS A 62 -7.50 -18.19 3.24
N TYR A 63 -6.99 -16.98 3.39
CA TYR A 63 -7.79 -15.76 3.45
C TYR A 63 -8.40 -15.40 2.09
N SER A 64 -7.64 -15.54 1.00
CA SER A 64 -8.14 -15.19 -0.33
C SER A 64 -9.19 -16.17 -0.85
N ILE A 65 -9.01 -17.46 -0.62
CA ILE A 65 -9.93 -18.50 -1.08
C ILE A 65 -11.07 -18.71 -0.08
N GLY A 66 -10.75 -18.87 1.21
CA GLY A 66 -11.74 -19.22 2.23
C GLY A 66 -12.58 -18.02 2.69
N SER A 67 -11.98 -16.86 2.94
CA SER A 67 -12.69 -15.70 3.52
C SER A 67 -13.20 -14.71 2.50
N LEU A 68 -12.51 -14.55 1.36
CA LEU A 68 -12.94 -13.65 0.28
C LEU A 68 -13.70 -14.38 -0.83
N GLY A 69 -13.80 -15.71 -0.78
CA GLY A 69 -14.50 -16.50 -1.79
C GLY A 69 -13.86 -16.39 -3.19
N MET A 70 -12.57 -16.11 -3.26
CA MET A 70 -11.88 -16.00 -4.55
C MET A 70 -11.70 -17.39 -5.16
N ASP A 71 -12.00 -17.50 -6.44
CA ASP A 71 -11.79 -18.72 -7.20
C ASP A 71 -10.28 -18.99 -7.39
N ALA A 72 -9.86 -20.23 -7.13
CA ALA A 72 -8.48 -20.68 -7.34
C ALA A 72 -8.00 -20.43 -8.78
N ASP A 73 -8.89 -20.56 -9.77
CA ASP A 73 -8.55 -20.29 -11.16
C ASP A 73 -8.21 -18.82 -11.42
N VAL A 74 -8.88 -17.89 -10.70
CA VAL A 74 -8.57 -16.45 -10.77
C VAL A 74 -7.19 -16.18 -10.22
N ILE A 75 -6.84 -16.78 -9.08
CA ILE A 75 -5.53 -16.62 -8.44
C ILE A 75 -4.44 -17.24 -9.31
N ASN A 76 -4.64 -18.47 -9.80
CA ASN A 76 -3.70 -19.13 -10.70
C ASN A 76 -3.47 -18.35 -12.01
N ARG A 77 -4.51 -17.68 -12.51
CA ARG A 77 -4.42 -16.80 -13.67
C ARG A 77 -3.62 -15.55 -13.36
N ALA A 78 -3.88 -14.91 -12.22
CA ALA A 78 -3.16 -13.75 -11.76
C ALA A 78 -1.66 -14.07 -11.57
N MET A 79 -1.33 -15.17 -10.90
CA MET A 79 0.06 -15.62 -10.77
C MET A 79 0.74 -15.74 -12.13
N ARG A 80 0.09 -16.40 -13.11
CA ARG A 80 0.67 -16.56 -14.46
C ARG A 80 0.86 -15.24 -15.21
N ILE A 81 0.06 -14.22 -14.90
CA ILE A 81 0.15 -12.90 -15.53
C ILE A 81 1.29 -12.10 -14.93
N TYR A 82 1.40 -12.10 -13.58
CA TYR A 82 2.31 -11.22 -12.83
C TYR A 82 3.66 -11.85 -12.53
N MET A 83 3.75 -13.17 -12.46
CA MET A 83 5.05 -13.86 -12.31
C MET A 83 5.92 -13.70 -13.57
N PRO A 84 7.26 -13.71 -13.42
CA PRO A 84 8.19 -13.65 -14.53
C PRO A 84 7.86 -14.70 -15.59
N ARG A 85 7.87 -14.30 -16.87
CA ARG A 85 7.48 -15.18 -17.98
C ARG A 85 8.55 -16.21 -18.32
N ASN A 86 9.81 -15.86 -18.09
CA ASN A 86 10.96 -16.71 -18.29
C ASN A 86 12.09 -16.33 -17.32
N TYR A 87 13.10 -17.18 -17.26
CA TYR A 87 14.26 -17.01 -16.37
C TYR A 87 15.03 -15.71 -16.61
N GLN A 88 15.28 -15.37 -17.88
CA GLN A 88 15.99 -14.14 -18.22
C GLN A 88 15.21 -12.89 -17.80
N TYR A 89 13.88 -12.90 -17.95
CA TYR A 89 13.02 -11.81 -17.51
C TYR A 89 13.09 -11.59 -15.98
N LEU A 90 13.22 -12.68 -15.20
CA LEU A 90 13.44 -12.59 -13.76
C LEU A 90 14.73 -11.83 -13.46
N LEU A 91 15.83 -12.17 -14.13
CA LEU A 91 17.14 -11.56 -13.89
C LEU A 91 17.26 -10.13 -14.40
N ASP A 92 16.60 -9.79 -15.49
CA ASP A 92 16.69 -8.48 -16.13
C ASP A 92 15.81 -7.41 -15.44
N ASN A 93 14.78 -7.84 -14.71
CA ASN A 93 13.76 -6.90 -14.21
C ASN A 93 13.62 -6.87 -12.69
N TYR A 94 14.34 -7.71 -11.95
CA TYR A 94 14.24 -7.75 -10.51
C TYR A 94 15.60 -7.95 -9.85
N ASP A 95 15.81 -7.22 -8.75
CA ASP A 95 17.02 -7.33 -7.92
C ASP A 95 16.83 -8.35 -6.80
N VAL A 96 15.60 -8.42 -6.27
CA VAL A 96 15.25 -9.29 -5.15
C VAL A 96 13.82 -9.80 -5.27
N ALA A 97 13.58 -11.03 -4.81
CA ALA A 97 12.23 -11.56 -4.61
C ALA A 97 11.94 -11.72 -3.12
N VAL A 98 10.75 -11.30 -2.70
CA VAL A 98 10.24 -11.53 -1.35
C VAL A 98 9.03 -12.45 -1.40
N LEU A 99 9.11 -13.57 -0.68
CA LEU A 99 8.03 -14.50 -0.44
C LEU A 99 7.41 -14.21 0.92
N HIS A 100 6.35 -13.41 0.97
CA HIS A 100 5.70 -13.01 2.22
C HIS A 100 4.39 -13.75 2.41
N GLU A 101 4.29 -14.54 3.48
CA GLU A 101 3.13 -15.42 3.71
C GLU A 101 2.80 -16.30 2.49
N ALA A 102 3.80 -16.66 1.71
CA ALA A 102 3.63 -17.35 0.45
C ALA A 102 3.58 -18.87 0.64
N ALA A 103 2.56 -19.51 0.09
CA ALA A 103 2.40 -20.95 0.13
C ALA A 103 3.13 -21.64 -1.03
N CYS A 104 3.91 -22.69 -0.76
CA CYS A 104 4.41 -23.56 -1.83
C CYS A 104 3.31 -24.46 -2.40
N GLY A 105 2.26 -24.73 -1.63
CA GLY A 105 1.09 -25.46 -2.07
C GLY A 105 -0.01 -25.47 -1.00
N ALA A 106 -1.26 -25.52 -1.44
CA ALA A 106 -2.45 -25.52 -0.62
C ALA A 106 -3.45 -26.58 -1.15
N PRO A 107 -3.21 -27.89 -0.90
CA PRO A 107 -4.01 -28.99 -1.46
C PRO A 107 -5.48 -28.92 -1.07
N ASP A 108 -5.78 -28.52 0.18
CA ASP A 108 -7.15 -28.44 0.70
C ASP A 108 -7.93 -27.22 0.15
N TYR A 109 -7.23 -26.27 -0.48
CA TYR A 109 -7.81 -25.09 -1.11
C TYR A 109 -7.73 -25.17 -2.65
N GLN A 110 -8.34 -26.22 -3.23
CA GLN A 110 -8.47 -26.40 -4.68
C GLN A 110 -7.15 -26.59 -5.42
N ALA A 111 -6.17 -27.23 -4.78
CA ALA A 111 -4.91 -27.65 -5.43
C ALA A 111 -4.14 -26.51 -6.11
N VAL A 112 -4.00 -25.38 -5.42
CA VAL A 112 -3.14 -24.30 -5.89
C VAL A 112 -1.71 -24.57 -5.44
N TYR A 113 -0.78 -24.57 -6.38
CA TYR A 113 0.63 -24.85 -6.13
C TYR A 113 1.50 -23.76 -6.74
N PHE A 114 2.59 -23.46 -6.04
CA PHE A 114 3.68 -22.70 -6.64
C PHE A 114 4.38 -23.57 -7.68
N ASP A 115 4.47 -23.09 -8.91
CA ASP A 115 5.00 -23.92 -10.02
C ASP A 115 6.48 -24.25 -9.78
N ALA A 116 6.83 -25.53 -9.90
CA ALA A 116 8.19 -26.04 -9.73
C ALA A 116 9.22 -25.31 -10.63
N LYS A 117 8.80 -24.82 -11.80
CA LYS A 117 9.68 -24.04 -12.70
C LYS A 117 10.14 -22.73 -12.08
N TRP A 118 9.25 -22.02 -11.32
CA TRP A 118 9.64 -20.78 -10.64
C TRP A 118 10.57 -21.07 -9.47
N MET A 119 10.33 -22.17 -8.74
CA MET A 119 11.26 -22.63 -7.69
C MET A 119 12.66 -22.91 -8.27
N ASP A 120 12.73 -23.62 -9.40
CA ASP A 120 13.98 -23.91 -10.09
C ASP A 120 14.69 -22.63 -10.57
N TRP A 121 13.93 -21.66 -11.06
CA TRP A 121 14.48 -20.36 -11.45
C TRP A 121 15.05 -19.58 -10.27
N PHE A 122 14.36 -19.55 -9.13
CA PHE A 122 14.89 -18.90 -7.94
C PHE A 122 16.14 -19.58 -7.41
N VAL A 123 16.15 -20.91 -7.33
CA VAL A 123 17.35 -21.66 -6.91
C VAL A 123 18.54 -21.33 -7.80
N LYS A 124 18.36 -21.42 -9.13
CA LYS A 124 19.42 -21.12 -10.11
C LYS A 124 19.84 -19.64 -10.07
N ALA A 125 18.91 -18.71 -9.97
CA ALA A 125 19.20 -17.29 -9.94
C ALA A 125 20.03 -16.92 -8.71
N VAL A 126 19.69 -17.46 -7.54
CA VAL A 126 20.46 -17.26 -6.31
C VAL A 126 21.83 -17.90 -6.42
N GLU A 127 21.89 -19.16 -6.83
CA GLU A 127 23.14 -19.92 -6.86
C GLU A 127 24.15 -19.38 -7.88
N LEU A 128 23.67 -19.09 -9.11
CA LEU A 128 24.56 -18.86 -10.26
C LEU A 128 24.72 -17.38 -10.63
N GLU A 129 23.68 -16.56 -10.42
CA GLU A 129 23.63 -15.19 -10.96
C GLU A 129 23.72 -14.10 -9.89
N GLY A 130 23.65 -14.47 -8.63
CA GLY A 130 23.74 -13.49 -7.54
C GLY A 130 22.39 -12.80 -7.22
N PHE A 131 21.29 -13.36 -7.68
CA PHE A 131 19.96 -12.89 -7.36
C PHE A 131 19.68 -13.02 -5.85
N HIS A 132 18.93 -12.07 -5.29
CA HIS A 132 18.59 -12.07 -3.89
C HIS A 132 17.20 -12.61 -3.62
N LEU A 133 17.03 -13.35 -2.52
CA LEU A 133 15.75 -13.91 -2.10
C LEU A 133 15.51 -13.63 -0.62
N SER A 134 14.28 -13.31 -0.27
CA SER A 134 13.84 -13.23 1.12
C SER A 134 12.56 -14.03 1.34
N MET A 135 12.50 -14.78 2.42
CA MET A 135 11.26 -15.43 2.86
C MET A 135 10.83 -14.81 4.18
N TRP A 136 9.61 -14.24 4.18
CA TRP A 136 9.00 -13.66 5.39
C TRP A 136 7.93 -14.58 5.95
N GLY A 137 7.80 -14.55 7.26
CA GLY A 137 6.91 -15.43 8.01
C GLY A 137 5.44 -15.32 7.63
N GLY A 138 4.72 -16.36 7.91
CA GLY A 138 3.28 -16.46 7.63
C GLY A 138 2.74 -17.84 7.85
N ASP A 139 1.41 -17.98 7.88
CA ASP A 139 0.73 -19.28 8.05
C ASP A 139 1.19 -20.32 7.02
N ALA A 140 1.57 -19.86 5.84
CA ALA A 140 1.95 -20.70 4.70
C ALA A 140 3.45 -20.66 4.39
N SER A 141 4.22 -19.83 5.10
CA SER A 141 5.68 -19.73 4.94
C SER A 141 6.40 -20.83 5.72
N TRP A 142 7.66 -21.04 5.39
CA TRP A 142 8.55 -21.99 6.05
C TRP A 142 7.94 -23.39 6.10
N GLY A 143 7.79 -23.97 7.28
CA GLY A 143 7.18 -25.28 7.48
C GLY A 143 5.65 -25.28 7.52
N GLY A 144 5.02 -24.11 7.56
CA GLY A 144 3.60 -23.99 7.76
C GLY A 144 3.13 -24.53 9.13
N GLU A 145 1.86 -24.90 9.24
CA GLU A 145 1.27 -25.48 10.44
C GLU A 145 1.16 -27.00 10.30
N LYS A 146 1.62 -27.76 11.29
CA LYS A 146 1.55 -29.22 11.28
C LYS A 146 0.10 -29.70 11.17
N GLY A 147 -0.18 -30.49 10.13
CA GLY A 147 -1.55 -30.91 9.82
C GLY A 147 -2.45 -29.80 9.29
N GLY A 148 -1.84 -28.65 8.94
CA GLY A 148 -2.51 -27.51 8.37
C GLY A 148 -2.76 -27.63 6.87
N TYR A 149 -3.33 -26.57 6.34
CA TYR A 149 -3.83 -26.49 4.96
C TYR A 149 -2.72 -26.27 3.92
N TYR A 150 -1.48 -26.05 4.34
CA TYR A 150 -0.35 -25.69 3.49
C TYR A 150 0.76 -26.74 3.54
N LEU A 151 1.42 -26.92 2.39
CA LEU A 151 2.62 -27.73 2.31
C LEU A 151 3.82 -26.97 2.89
N SER A 152 4.80 -27.71 3.40
CA SER A 152 6.06 -27.15 3.87
C SER A 152 6.99 -26.78 2.71
N TRP A 153 7.62 -25.62 2.77
CA TRP A 153 8.73 -25.27 1.86
C TRP A 153 9.94 -26.20 2.04
N GLY A 154 10.07 -26.82 3.22
CA GLY A 154 11.06 -27.85 3.50
C GLY A 154 10.93 -29.11 2.65
N ASP A 155 9.75 -29.36 2.08
CA ASP A 155 9.51 -30.49 1.16
C ASP A 155 9.75 -30.12 -0.31
N THR A 156 10.31 -28.95 -0.59
CA THR A 156 10.54 -28.42 -1.94
C THR A 156 12.02 -28.26 -2.25
N MET A 157 12.35 -28.06 -3.52
CA MET A 157 13.73 -27.75 -3.94
C MET A 157 14.24 -26.41 -3.37
N MET A 158 13.35 -25.53 -2.93
CA MET A 158 13.74 -24.25 -2.32
C MET A 158 14.44 -24.43 -0.97
N GLU A 159 14.18 -25.54 -0.26
CA GLU A 159 14.79 -25.81 1.05
C GLU A 159 16.33 -25.67 1.03
N VAL A 160 16.97 -26.07 -0.07
CA VAL A 160 18.42 -26.05 -0.19
C VAL A 160 19.01 -24.62 -0.09
N ILE A 161 18.27 -23.61 -0.57
CA ILE A 161 18.72 -22.21 -0.56
C ILE A 161 18.22 -21.41 0.66
N LEU A 162 17.23 -21.92 1.41
CA LEU A 162 16.70 -21.21 2.58
C LEU A 162 17.71 -21.26 3.74
N PRO A 163 17.89 -20.16 4.51
CA PRO A 163 18.85 -20.10 5.62
C PRO A 163 18.40 -20.89 6.86
N PHE A 164 17.11 -21.21 6.94
CA PHE A 164 16.51 -21.94 8.06
C PHE A 164 15.91 -23.25 7.60
N GLU A 165 16.04 -24.29 8.44
CA GLU A 165 15.27 -25.53 8.30
C GLU A 165 13.80 -25.27 8.63
N CYS A 166 12.91 -25.76 7.76
CA CYS A 166 11.49 -25.57 7.88
C CYS A 166 10.87 -26.57 8.87
N ILE A 167 10.44 -26.10 10.03
CA ILE A 167 9.71 -26.92 11.01
C ILE A 167 8.21 -26.66 10.83
N PRO A 168 7.35 -27.69 10.63
CA PRO A 168 5.92 -27.49 10.43
C PRO A 168 5.21 -27.20 11.78
N ARG A 169 5.57 -26.10 12.40
CA ARG A 169 5.03 -25.64 13.68
C ARG A 169 5.19 -24.13 13.83
N PHE A 170 4.20 -23.52 14.48
CA PHE A 170 4.32 -22.14 14.94
C PHE A 170 4.76 -22.09 16.40
N THR A 171 5.54 -21.07 16.75
CA THR A 171 5.80 -20.75 18.14
C THR A 171 4.49 -20.34 18.80
N HIS A 172 4.28 -20.70 20.04
CA HIS A 172 3.05 -20.45 20.77
C HIS A 172 2.77 -18.94 20.87
N GLY A 173 1.91 -18.54 20.08
CA GLY A 173 1.18 -17.46 19.66
C GLY A 173 0.90 -16.32 20.58
N ILE A 174 -0.17 -15.79 20.29
CA ILE A 174 -0.89 -14.60 20.72
C ILE A 174 -0.84 -14.27 22.21
N SER A 175 -0.67 -15.28 23.09
CA SER A 175 -0.63 -15.08 24.54
C SER A 175 0.79 -14.98 25.13
N MET A 176 1.82 -15.16 24.33
CA MET A 176 3.21 -15.16 24.79
C MET A 176 4.07 -14.20 23.95
N PRO A 177 4.11 -12.92 24.32
CA PRO A 177 4.91 -11.93 23.60
C PRO A 177 6.41 -12.22 23.77
N HIS A 178 7.11 -12.40 22.65
CA HIS A 178 8.54 -12.60 22.63
C HIS A 178 9.27 -11.26 22.61
N LYS A 179 10.38 -11.20 23.34
CA LYS A 179 11.34 -10.10 23.25
C LYS A 179 12.31 -10.37 22.12
N VAL A 180 12.87 -9.32 21.57
CA VAL A 180 13.85 -9.37 20.47
C VAL A 180 15.25 -9.10 21.03
N ARG A 181 16.24 -9.82 20.52
CA ARG A 181 17.65 -9.58 20.76
C ARG A 181 18.40 -9.64 19.43
N PHE A 182 19.14 -8.57 19.10
CA PHE A 182 20.04 -8.54 17.96
C PHE A 182 21.37 -9.16 18.35
N LEU A 183 21.88 -10.05 17.52
CA LEU A 183 23.11 -10.81 17.74
C LEU A 183 24.27 -10.34 16.88
N GLU A 184 23.96 -9.80 15.68
CA GLU A 184 24.97 -9.26 14.77
C GLU A 184 25.30 -7.82 15.16
N GLU A 185 26.48 -7.61 15.71
CA GLU A 185 26.98 -6.28 16.07
C GLU A 185 27.15 -5.42 14.82
N GLY A 186 26.63 -4.17 14.86
CA GLY A 186 26.73 -3.23 13.75
C GLY A 186 25.67 -3.37 12.67
N ASN A 187 24.77 -4.33 12.78
CA ASN A 187 23.62 -4.39 11.88
C ASN A 187 22.67 -3.22 12.12
N ARG A 188 22.45 -2.41 11.08
CA ARG A 188 21.67 -1.17 11.21
C ARG A 188 20.19 -1.40 11.51
N LEU A 189 19.62 -2.59 11.26
CA LEU A 189 18.28 -2.96 11.72
C LEU A 189 18.16 -2.84 13.24
N ALA A 190 19.22 -3.09 13.98
CA ALA A 190 19.23 -2.95 15.45
C ALA A 190 19.07 -1.50 15.92
N ASN A 191 19.33 -0.51 15.07
CA ASN A 191 19.25 0.91 15.40
C ASN A 191 17.83 1.50 15.32
N LEU A 192 16.87 0.73 14.83
CA LEU A 192 15.46 1.13 14.90
C LEU A 192 15.01 1.31 16.36
N PRO A 193 14.01 2.16 16.65
CA PRO A 193 13.57 2.42 18.02
C PRO A 193 12.75 1.27 18.62
N TRP A 194 13.34 0.11 18.75
CA TRP A 194 12.71 -1.14 19.23
C TRP A 194 12.04 -1.02 20.60
N GLY A 195 12.45 -0.07 21.43
CA GLY A 195 11.81 0.19 22.71
C GLY A 195 10.34 0.63 22.62
N GLN A 196 9.92 1.08 21.44
CA GLN A 196 8.55 1.49 21.14
C GLN A 196 7.78 0.41 20.34
N ALA A 197 8.48 -0.56 19.81
CA ALA A 197 7.88 -1.66 19.03
C ALA A 197 7.03 -2.56 19.94
N GLY A 198 5.95 -3.05 19.38
CA GLY A 198 5.20 -4.15 19.99
C GLY A 198 6.04 -5.43 20.02
N PRO A 199 5.68 -6.39 20.87
CA PRO A 199 6.35 -7.67 20.93
C PRO A 199 6.15 -8.47 19.64
N VAL A 200 7.07 -9.37 19.35
CA VAL A 200 6.88 -10.42 18.34
C VAL A 200 5.92 -11.46 18.93
N GLU A 201 4.75 -11.65 18.32
CA GLU A 201 3.67 -12.45 18.91
C GLU A 201 3.63 -13.88 18.34
N LEU A 202 3.62 -14.03 17.04
CA LEU A 202 3.49 -15.32 16.37
C LEU A 202 4.60 -15.46 15.32
N MET A 203 5.27 -16.59 15.31
CA MET A 203 6.37 -16.88 14.39
C MET A 203 6.29 -18.31 13.86
N ASN A 204 6.85 -18.54 12.69
CA ASN A 204 7.24 -19.85 12.24
C ASN A 204 8.41 -20.36 13.10
N GLU A 205 8.33 -21.58 13.59
CA GLU A 205 9.44 -22.22 14.28
C GLU A 205 10.44 -22.74 13.24
N VAL A 206 11.69 -22.40 13.42
CA VAL A 206 12.77 -22.74 12.49
C VAL A 206 14.06 -23.08 13.24
N VAL A 207 14.99 -23.74 12.54
CA VAL A 207 16.36 -23.96 13.03
C VAL A 207 17.34 -23.35 12.02
N ALA A 208 18.28 -22.56 12.50
CA ALA A 208 19.33 -22.01 11.64
C ALA A 208 20.22 -23.12 11.09
N LYS A 209 20.42 -23.15 9.78
CA LYS A 209 21.35 -24.07 9.13
C LYS A 209 22.79 -23.69 9.40
N GLU A 210 23.68 -24.64 9.29
CA GLU A 210 25.12 -24.37 9.41
C GLU A 210 25.58 -23.32 8.39
N GLY A 211 26.26 -22.29 8.85
CA GLY A 211 26.68 -21.15 8.03
C GLY A 211 25.68 -19.99 7.96
N THR A 212 24.50 -20.13 8.54
CA THR A 212 23.54 -19.03 8.67
C THR A 212 23.97 -18.03 9.73
N VAL A 213 23.98 -16.75 9.39
CA VAL A 213 24.14 -15.64 10.33
C VAL A 213 22.78 -15.27 10.88
N VAL A 214 22.56 -15.51 12.15
CA VAL A 214 21.34 -15.06 12.86
C VAL A 214 21.55 -13.61 13.28
N VAL A 215 20.83 -12.70 12.64
CA VAL A 215 20.88 -11.25 12.91
C VAL A 215 20.14 -10.89 14.18
N ALA A 216 18.96 -11.46 14.34
CA ALA A 216 18.12 -11.27 15.51
C ALA A 216 17.37 -12.55 15.87
N GLU A 217 17.15 -12.73 17.14
CA GLU A 217 16.33 -13.81 17.69
C GLU A 217 15.19 -13.24 18.54
N ALA A 218 14.10 -13.98 18.58
CA ALA A 218 13.00 -13.73 19.49
C ALA A 218 13.01 -14.76 20.60
N TYR A 219 12.83 -14.34 21.86
CA TYR A 219 12.94 -15.21 23.01
C TYR A 219 11.87 -14.95 24.06
N ILE A 220 11.50 -15.99 24.79
CA ILE A 220 10.65 -15.95 25.98
C ILE A 220 11.04 -17.07 26.93
N SER A 221 11.34 -16.75 28.19
CA SER A 221 11.89 -17.70 29.16
C SER A 221 13.08 -18.47 28.58
N ASP A 222 13.03 -19.78 28.51
CA ASP A 222 14.10 -20.64 27.97
C ASP A 222 13.94 -20.96 26.47
N PHE A 223 12.87 -20.44 25.84
CA PHE A 223 12.62 -20.60 24.40
C PHE A 223 13.25 -19.50 23.60
N THR A 224 13.96 -19.86 22.55
CA THR A 224 14.57 -18.94 21.60
C THR A 224 14.31 -19.45 20.18
N ASN A 225 13.96 -18.56 19.27
CA ASN A 225 13.75 -18.86 17.86
C ASN A 225 14.46 -17.82 16.99
N PRO A 226 15.19 -18.20 15.95
CA PRO A 226 15.70 -17.25 14.97
C PRO A 226 14.57 -16.39 14.43
N TRP A 227 14.73 -15.06 14.48
CA TRP A 227 13.74 -14.14 13.96
C TRP A 227 14.16 -13.61 12.59
N ILE A 228 15.34 -13.02 12.49
CA ILE A 228 15.94 -12.54 11.24
C ILE A 228 17.30 -13.20 11.08
N GLY A 229 17.56 -13.72 9.88
CA GLY A 229 18.85 -14.27 9.56
C GLY A 229 19.10 -14.34 8.07
N TYR A 230 20.33 -14.61 7.68
CA TYR A 230 20.73 -14.74 6.29
C TYR A 230 21.92 -15.66 6.12
N TRP A 231 22.10 -16.10 4.91
CA TRP A 231 23.35 -16.67 4.46
C TRP A 231 23.63 -16.27 3.01
N ARG A 232 24.86 -16.51 2.57
CA ARG A 232 25.20 -16.43 1.14
C ARG A 232 25.19 -17.84 0.58
N TYR A 233 24.33 -18.06 -0.41
CA TYR A 233 24.23 -19.34 -1.12
C TYR A 233 24.63 -19.11 -2.58
N GLY A 234 25.68 -19.82 -3.04
CA GLY A 234 26.28 -19.51 -4.33
C GLY A 234 26.75 -18.06 -4.42
N LYS A 235 26.26 -17.31 -5.38
CA LYS A 235 26.55 -15.88 -5.55
C LYS A 235 25.55 -14.96 -4.88
N GLY A 236 24.34 -15.46 -4.55
CA GLY A 236 23.25 -14.66 -3.99
C GLY A 236 23.23 -14.64 -2.47
N LYS A 237 22.39 -13.76 -1.94
CA LYS A 237 22.06 -13.67 -0.52
C LYS A 237 20.62 -14.10 -0.33
N VAL A 238 20.39 -15.00 0.63
CA VAL A 238 19.04 -15.41 1.03
C VAL A 238 18.81 -14.99 2.46
N THR A 239 17.74 -14.24 2.68
CA THR A 239 17.34 -13.76 4.01
C THR A 239 16.08 -14.44 4.47
N GLY A 240 15.92 -14.58 5.77
CA GLY A 240 14.76 -15.13 6.42
C GLY A 240 14.26 -14.21 7.53
N GLU A 241 12.97 -14.00 7.56
CA GLU A 241 12.23 -13.40 8.66
C GLU A 241 11.08 -14.35 9.02
N THR A 242 10.82 -14.57 10.30
CA THR A 242 9.94 -15.66 10.74
C THR A 242 8.63 -15.21 11.39
N GLN A 243 8.45 -13.91 11.63
CA GLN A 243 7.23 -13.39 12.26
C GLN A 243 6.05 -13.41 11.27
N ILE A 244 4.89 -13.74 11.78
CA ILE A 244 3.64 -13.73 11.04
C ILE A 244 2.98 -12.36 11.22
N PHE A 245 2.94 -11.56 10.15
CA PHE A 245 2.28 -10.27 10.16
C PHE A 245 0.80 -10.42 9.80
N GLY A 246 -0.10 -9.98 10.69
CA GLY A 246 -1.51 -9.82 10.34
C GLY A 246 -2.39 -11.06 10.33
N SER A 247 -1.96 -12.19 10.90
CA SER A 247 -2.78 -13.40 10.90
C SER A 247 -3.86 -13.44 12.01
N ARG A 248 -4.99 -14.06 11.67
CA ARG A 248 -6.04 -14.59 12.58
C ARG A 248 -6.70 -13.59 13.54
N GLY A 249 -7.00 -12.38 13.09
CA GLY A 249 -7.85 -11.46 13.87
C GLY A 249 -7.21 -10.91 15.15
N THR A 250 -5.92 -11.07 15.31
CA THR A 250 -5.15 -10.43 16.36
C THR A 250 -4.66 -9.09 15.87
N THR A 251 -4.82 -8.08 16.72
CA THR A 251 -4.11 -6.82 16.54
C THR A 251 -2.63 -7.11 16.72
N ASN A 252 -1.91 -7.38 15.63
CA ASN A 252 -0.47 -7.46 15.68
C ASN A 252 0.06 -6.10 16.16
N ARG A 253 0.46 -6.03 17.41
CA ARG A 253 0.89 -4.78 18.04
C ARG A 253 2.12 -4.18 17.37
N MET A 254 2.94 -5.02 16.71
CA MET A 254 4.07 -4.55 15.95
C MET A 254 3.64 -3.76 14.71
N MET A 255 2.53 -4.13 14.06
CA MET A 255 1.99 -3.36 12.92
C MET A 255 1.45 -1.97 13.31
N GLN A 256 1.21 -1.72 14.59
CA GLN A 256 0.77 -0.43 15.13
C GLN A 256 1.95 0.46 15.53
N TRP A 257 3.16 -0.03 15.43
CA TRP A 257 4.37 0.72 15.68
C TRP A 257 4.62 1.70 14.53
N ASP A 258 4.87 2.97 14.84
CA ASP A 258 5.05 4.03 13.83
C ASP A 258 6.20 3.72 12.84
N TRP A 259 7.19 2.96 13.29
CA TRP A 259 8.34 2.55 12.49
C TRP A 259 8.17 1.17 11.80
N PHE A 260 6.97 0.58 11.82
CA PHE A 260 6.75 -0.72 11.19
C PHE A 260 6.98 -0.68 9.68
N GLN A 261 6.58 0.40 9.03
CA GLN A 261 6.85 0.63 7.61
C GLN A 261 8.35 0.67 7.33
N ASP A 262 9.11 1.42 8.13
CA ASP A 262 10.58 1.51 8.02
C ASP A 262 11.25 0.16 8.24
N PHE A 263 10.75 -0.63 9.19
CA PHE A 263 11.24 -1.98 9.40
C PHE A 263 11.10 -2.85 8.14
N LEU A 264 9.94 -2.83 7.48
CA LEU A 264 9.72 -3.58 6.24
C LEU A 264 10.62 -3.08 5.09
N ILE A 265 10.75 -1.77 4.96
CA ILE A 265 11.63 -1.13 3.98
C ILE A 265 13.09 -1.56 4.21
N TYR A 266 13.58 -1.44 5.44
CA TYR A 266 14.97 -1.80 5.74
C TYR A 266 15.23 -3.30 5.73
N LEU A 267 14.21 -4.12 6.00
CA LEU A 267 14.28 -5.56 5.78
C LEU A 267 14.43 -5.88 4.28
N THR A 268 13.75 -5.11 3.42
CA THR A 268 13.90 -5.21 1.96
C THR A 268 15.28 -4.75 1.50
N TYR A 269 15.79 -3.62 2.02
CA TYR A 269 17.15 -3.17 1.74
C TYR A 269 18.18 -4.24 2.15
N PHE A 270 18.03 -4.77 3.36
CA PHE A 270 18.87 -5.84 3.86
C PHE A 270 18.82 -7.09 2.98
N ALA A 271 17.63 -7.45 2.48
CA ALA A 271 17.47 -8.57 1.57
C ALA A 271 18.14 -8.32 0.21
N ALA A 272 18.03 -7.11 -0.34
CA ALA A 272 18.63 -6.69 -1.60
C ALA A 272 20.12 -6.35 -1.53
N ASP A 273 20.76 -6.56 -0.38
CA ASP A 273 22.16 -6.18 -0.10
C ASP A 273 22.44 -4.67 -0.27
N LYS A 274 21.38 -3.83 -0.15
CA LYS A 274 21.48 -2.38 -0.13
C LYS A 274 21.78 -1.89 1.29
N GLU A 275 22.61 -0.88 1.41
CA GLU A 275 22.90 -0.28 2.71
C GLU A 275 21.68 0.41 3.30
N ILE A 276 21.42 0.16 4.59
CA ILE A 276 20.42 0.88 5.36
C ILE A 276 20.96 2.28 5.70
N PRO A 277 20.16 3.35 5.59
CA PRO A 277 20.60 4.71 5.91
C PRO A 277 21.26 4.84 7.30
N VAL A 278 22.26 5.71 7.40
CA VAL A 278 22.89 6.00 8.70
C VAL A 278 21.95 6.80 9.59
N ASP A 279 21.31 7.81 9.03
CA ASP A 279 20.31 8.63 9.72
C ASP A 279 18.89 8.11 9.44
N LEU A 280 18.48 7.11 10.22
CA LEU A 280 17.17 6.49 10.12
C LEU A 280 16.03 7.48 10.37
N TYR A 281 16.22 8.42 11.30
CA TYR A 281 15.18 9.39 11.66
C TYR A 281 14.92 10.38 10.54
N ARG A 282 15.95 10.76 9.81
CA ARG A 282 15.83 11.66 8.67
C ARG A 282 15.13 10.97 7.50
N ALA A 283 15.55 9.77 7.14
CA ALA A 283 14.90 8.96 6.12
C ALA A 283 13.43 8.69 6.46
N HIS A 284 13.12 8.37 7.71
CA HIS A 284 11.74 8.21 8.20
C HIS A 284 10.90 9.46 7.97
N ARG A 285 11.38 10.65 8.37
CA ARG A 285 10.66 11.91 8.17
C ARG A 285 10.37 12.21 6.70
N ILE A 286 11.34 11.99 5.81
CA ILE A 286 11.14 12.20 4.38
C ILE A 286 10.03 11.29 3.86
N ARG A 287 10.00 10.01 4.27
CA ARG A 287 8.93 9.08 3.89
C ARG A 287 7.56 9.50 4.44
N GLU A 288 7.49 9.99 5.68
CA GLU A 288 6.25 10.54 6.23
C GLU A 288 5.75 11.76 5.42
N GLU A 289 6.66 12.60 4.96
CA GLU A 289 6.33 13.73 4.08
C GLU A 289 5.80 13.25 2.73
N ILE A 290 6.45 12.30 2.07
CA ILE A 290 5.98 11.69 0.82
C ILE A 290 4.56 11.12 1.01
N ASN A 291 4.33 10.31 2.04
CA ASN A 291 3.01 9.74 2.33
C ASN A 291 1.95 10.82 2.58
N THR A 292 2.34 11.89 3.29
CA THR A 292 1.46 13.03 3.58
C THR A 292 1.10 13.78 2.29
N HIS A 293 2.04 13.94 1.38
CA HIS A 293 1.81 14.63 0.10
C HIS A 293 0.90 13.82 -0.82
N ILE A 294 1.09 12.50 -0.92
CA ILE A 294 0.19 11.61 -1.67
C ILE A 294 -1.26 11.74 -1.16
N ALA A 295 -1.44 11.74 0.17
CA ALA A 295 -2.75 11.91 0.78
C ALA A 295 -3.35 13.31 0.48
N LYS A 296 -2.55 14.38 0.58
CA LYS A 296 -2.97 15.75 0.26
C LYS A 296 -3.36 15.88 -1.21
N ALA A 297 -2.58 15.32 -2.14
CA ALA A 297 -2.88 15.32 -3.57
C ALA A 297 -4.23 14.66 -3.85
N SER A 298 -4.47 13.48 -3.31
CA SER A 298 -5.75 12.76 -3.45
C SER A 298 -6.94 13.57 -2.93
N MET A 299 -6.80 14.19 -1.75
CA MET A 299 -7.85 15.05 -1.18
C MET A 299 -8.11 16.30 -2.04
N LEU A 300 -7.06 16.93 -2.55
CA LEU A 300 -7.17 18.12 -3.39
C LEU A 300 -7.82 17.78 -4.73
N ILE A 301 -7.42 16.71 -5.40
CA ILE A 301 -8.05 16.25 -6.64
C ILE A 301 -9.56 16.02 -6.42
N SER A 302 -9.94 15.32 -5.34
CA SER A 302 -11.35 15.10 -4.98
C SER A 302 -12.11 16.41 -4.76
N LEU A 303 -11.46 17.42 -4.16
CA LEU A 303 -12.03 18.74 -3.99
C LEU A 303 -12.20 19.47 -5.32
N LEU A 304 -11.21 19.41 -6.22
CA LEU A 304 -11.26 20.03 -7.53
C LEU A 304 -12.38 19.41 -8.38
N GLU A 305 -12.50 18.10 -8.43
CA GLU A 305 -13.60 17.39 -9.09
C GLU A 305 -14.98 17.81 -8.53
N PHE A 306 -15.06 18.00 -7.21
CA PHE A 306 -16.29 18.47 -6.58
C PHE A 306 -16.66 19.88 -7.07
N VAL A 307 -15.74 20.85 -7.05
CA VAL A 307 -16.04 22.24 -7.45
C VAL A 307 -16.26 22.41 -8.95
N GLU A 308 -15.66 21.58 -9.80
CA GLU A 308 -15.91 21.52 -11.24
C GLU A 308 -17.37 21.23 -11.58
N ARG A 309 -18.04 20.40 -10.79
CA ARG A 309 -19.49 20.11 -10.96
C ARG A 309 -20.34 21.37 -10.84
N PHE A 310 -19.84 22.40 -10.17
CA PHE A 310 -20.49 23.70 -10.01
C PHE A 310 -19.93 24.76 -10.98
N GLY A 311 -19.19 24.32 -12.00
CA GLY A 311 -18.69 25.20 -13.06
C GLY A 311 -17.44 26.01 -12.71
N ALA A 312 -16.72 25.64 -11.64
CA ALA A 312 -15.45 26.28 -11.32
C ALA A 312 -14.37 25.92 -12.36
N ASN A 313 -13.52 26.89 -12.68
CA ASN A 313 -12.33 26.64 -13.50
C ASN A 313 -11.16 26.20 -12.59
N THR A 314 -10.77 24.95 -12.70
CA THR A 314 -9.74 24.30 -11.88
C THR A 314 -8.41 24.12 -12.61
N MET A 315 -8.34 24.47 -13.91
CA MET A 315 -7.19 24.20 -14.78
C MET A 315 -5.87 24.71 -14.17
N ARG A 316 -5.86 25.92 -13.63
CA ARG A 316 -4.67 26.49 -13.00
C ARG A 316 -4.18 25.68 -11.80
N LEU A 317 -5.11 25.15 -10.99
CA LEU A 317 -4.74 24.34 -9.83
C LEU A 317 -4.20 22.97 -10.21
N TYR A 318 -4.65 22.39 -11.33
CA TYR A 318 -4.00 21.20 -11.90
C TYR A 318 -2.60 21.49 -12.41
N GLU A 319 -2.37 22.62 -13.06
CA GLU A 319 -1.02 23.06 -13.50
C GLU A 319 -0.08 23.26 -12.29
N GLU A 320 -0.59 23.81 -11.20
CA GLU A 320 0.18 23.99 -9.96
C GLU A 320 0.46 22.63 -9.28
N LEU A 321 -0.47 21.65 -9.34
CA LEU A 321 -0.24 20.28 -8.88
C LEU A 321 0.85 19.58 -9.71
N ASP A 322 0.80 19.70 -11.02
CA ASP A 322 1.82 19.13 -11.91
C ASP A 322 3.21 19.73 -11.59
N ALA A 323 3.27 21.03 -11.29
CA ALA A 323 4.53 21.68 -10.88
C ALA A 323 5.05 21.16 -9.53
N ILE A 324 4.16 20.89 -8.56
CA ILE A 324 4.54 20.28 -7.28
C ILE A 324 5.11 18.88 -7.53
N GLU A 325 4.44 18.05 -8.34
CA GLU A 325 4.88 16.69 -8.67
C GLU A 325 6.29 16.67 -9.28
N GLU A 326 6.63 17.64 -10.15
CA GLU A 326 7.98 17.73 -10.73
C GLU A 326 9.05 18.06 -9.67
N VAL A 327 8.73 18.92 -8.70
CA VAL A 327 9.66 19.23 -7.60
C VAL A 327 9.79 18.04 -6.63
N GLU A 328 8.67 17.32 -6.35
CA GLU A 328 8.68 16.09 -5.55
C GLU A 328 9.56 15.02 -6.19
N LYS A 329 9.46 14.78 -7.50
CA LYS A 329 10.33 13.83 -8.22
C LYS A 329 11.81 14.18 -8.08
N HIS A 330 12.14 15.47 -8.05
CA HIS A 330 13.54 15.87 -7.80
C HIS A 330 13.97 15.53 -6.39
N ALA A 331 13.13 15.75 -5.37
CA ALA A 331 13.41 15.37 -4.00
C ALA A 331 13.55 13.83 -3.84
N GLU A 332 12.68 13.06 -4.50
CA GLU A 332 12.76 11.60 -4.54
C GLU A 332 14.05 11.10 -5.21
N SER A 333 14.49 11.75 -6.29
CA SER A 333 15.77 11.44 -6.94
C SER A 333 16.96 11.62 -6.00
N LEU A 334 17.00 12.74 -5.26
CA LEU A 334 18.04 12.99 -4.24
C LEU A 334 17.99 11.93 -3.11
N TYR A 335 16.77 11.57 -2.68
CA TYR A 335 16.59 10.50 -1.69
C TYR A 335 17.15 9.15 -2.16
N VAL A 336 16.88 8.78 -3.41
CA VAL A 336 17.37 7.51 -4.01
C VAL A 336 18.91 7.50 -4.11
N GLU A 337 19.53 8.68 -4.29
CA GLU A 337 20.98 8.89 -4.33
C GLU A 337 21.63 8.98 -2.92
N ASP A 338 20.85 8.70 -1.84
CA ASP A 338 21.24 8.80 -0.45
C ASP A 338 21.57 10.25 0.02
N ASP A 339 21.22 11.29 -0.77
CA ASP A 339 21.31 12.70 -0.38
C ASP A 339 20.05 13.15 0.38
N TYR A 340 19.93 12.68 1.63
CA TYR A 340 18.81 13.00 2.50
C TYR A 340 18.77 14.49 2.90
N ASP A 341 19.92 15.18 2.86
CA ASP A 341 20.01 16.62 3.17
C ASP A 341 19.39 17.45 2.03
N GLY A 342 19.80 17.13 0.81
CA GLY A 342 19.24 17.72 -0.40
C GLY A 342 17.74 17.44 -0.54
N ALA A 343 17.33 16.20 -0.36
CA ALA A 343 15.93 15.80 -0.41
C ALA A 343 15.07 16.59 0.59
N ALA A 344 15.49 16.67 1.86
CA ALA A 344 14.76 17.42 2.87
C ALA A 344 14.65 18.91 2.54
N ALA A 345 15.70 19.53 1.99
CA ALA A 345 15.66 20.93 1.58
C ALA A 345 14.64 21.19 0.46
N VAL A 346 14.55 20.26 -0.50
CA VAL A 346 13.57 20.35 -1.59
C VAL A 346 12.15 20.12 -1.07
N PHE A 347 11.94 19.21 -0.10
CA PHE A 347 10.63 19.00 0.52
C PHE A 347 10.11 20.22 1.29
N GLU A 348 10.97 21.06 1.86
CA GLU A 348 10.56 22.34 2.44
C GLU A 348 9.98 23.29 1.38
N GLU A 349 10.54 23.31 0.15
CA GLU A 349 9.98 24.06 -0.97
C GLU A 349 8.61 23.50 -1.39
N VAL A 350 8.52 22.19 -1.55
CA VAL A 350 7.27 21.47 -1.84
C VAL A 350 6.20 21.81 -0.79
N HIS A 351 6.56 21.84 0.49
CA HIS A 351 5.63 22.20 1.56
C HIS A 351 5.07 23.62 1.40
N ALA A 352 5.91 24.59 1.03
CA ALA A 352 5.47 25.96 0.76
C ALA A 352 4.50 26.04 -0.43
N MET A 353 4.77 25.28 -1.51
CA MET A 353 3.88 25.19 -2.67
C MET A 353 2.52 24.59 -2.28
N TRP A 354 2.51 23.52 -1.46
CA TRP A 354 1.28 22.90 -0.95
C TRP A 354 0.41 23.86 -0.13
N ILE A 355 1.01 24.72 0.68
CA ILE A 355 0.26 25.74 1.45
C ILE A 355 -0.46 26.68 0.49
N ASP A 356 0.20 27.16 -0.55
CA ASP A 356 -0.39 28.10 -1.49
C ASP A 356 -1.54 27.48 -2.30
N VAL A 357 -1.33 26.30 -2.88
CA VAL A 357 -2.35 25.56 -3.62
C VAL A 357 -3.58 25.26 -2.77
N ASN A 358 -3.40 24.82 -1.51
CA ASN A 358 -4.50 24.58 -0.59
C ASN A 358 -5.28 25.86 -0.27
N MET A 359 -4.60 26.99 -0.11
CA MET A 359 -5.28 28.27 0.10
C MET A 359 -6.10 28.69 -1.12
N GLN A 360 -5.57 28.49 -2.33
CA GLN A 360 -6.28 28.80 -3.58
C GLN A 360 -7.49 27.87 -3.75
N ALA A 361 -7.34 26.57 -3.52
CA ALA A 361 -8.43 25.60 -3.58
C ALA A 361 -9.55 25.91 -2.58
N ALA A 362 -9.20 26.30 -1.36
CA ALA A 362 -10.16 26.72 -0.34
C ALA A 362 -10.92 28.00 -0.72
N ARG A 363 -10.25 28.96 -1.41
CA ARG A 363 -10.93 30.15 -1.97
C ARG A 363 -11.89 29.75 -3.07
N LEU A 364 -11.46 28.92 -4.01
CA LEU A 364 -12.28 28.43 -5.12
C LEU A 364 -13.52 27.67 -4.60
N LYS A 365 -13.36 26.79 -3.61
CA LYS A 365 -14.47 26.09 -2.94
C LYS A 365 -15.49 27.07 -2.37
N ARG A 366 -15.02 28.09 -1.62
CA ARG A 366 -15.94 29.11 -1.02
C ARG A 366 -16.68 29.86 -2.09
N GLN A 367 -16.01 30.25 -3.18
CA GLN A 367 -16.63 30.97 -4.29
C GLN A 367 -17.68 30.11 -5.01
N SER A 368 -17.38 28.84 -5.28
CA SER A 368 -18.30 27.91 -5.92
C SER A 368 -19.55 27.67 -5.06
N LEU A 369 -19.38 27.43 -3.77
CA LEU A 369 -20.50 27.25 -2.83
C LEU A 369 -21.34 28.52 -2.71
N PHE A 370 -20.74 29.71 -2.71
CA PHE A 370 -21.47 30.97 -2.71
C PHE A 370 -22.40 31.06 -3.94
N TRP A 371 -21.93 30.74 -5.12
CA TRP A 371 -22.76 30.76 -6.33
C TRP A 371 -23.87 29.72 -6.28
N VAL A 372 -23.64 28.53 -5.70
CA VAL A 372 -24.69 27.52 -5.49
C VAL A 372 -25.80 28.12 -4.62
N TYR A 373 -25.45 28.73 -3.49
CA TYR A 373 -26.44 29.37 -2.62
C TYR A 373 -27.21 30.50 -3.33
N VAL A 374 -26.54 31.35 -4.09
CA VAL A 374 -27.20 32.41 -4.86
C VAL A 374 -28.23 31.83 -5.83
N ILE A 375 -27.87 30.78 -6.56
CA ILE A 375 -28.75 30.10 -7.51
C ILE A 375 -29.96 29.48 -6.79
N GLU A 376 -29.73 28.73 -5.72
CA GLU A 376 -30.79 28.11 -4.92
C GLU A 376 -31.78 29.12 -4.34
N TRP A 377 -31.27 30.18 -3.73
CA TRP A 377 -32.11 31.26 -3.19
C TRP A 377 -32.91 31.98 -4.27
N THR A 378 -32.25 32.25 -5.42
CA THR A 378 -32.93 32.88 -6.56
C THR A 378 -34.04 32.00 -7.11
N LEU A 379 -33.80 30.71 -7.27
CA LEU A 379 -34.78 29.76 -7.76
C LEU A 379 -35.96 29.63 -6.79
N THR A 380 -35.68 29.46 -5.51
CA THR A 380 -36.67 29.35 -4.45
C THR A 380 -37.54 30.61 -4.34
N SER A 381 -36.92 31.77 -4.36
CA SER A 381 -37.64 33.07 -4.35
C SER A 381 -38.51 33.26 -5.59
N SER A 382 -38.01 32.88 -6.77
CA SER A 382 -38.75 32.95 -8.02
C SER A 382 -39.99 32.07 -7.98
N VAL A 383 -39.88 30.83 -7.48
CA VAL A 383 -41.02 29.92 -7.32
C VAL A 383 -42.05 30.48 -6.35
N LEU A 384 -41.64 31.06 -5.23
CA LEU A 384 -42.53 31.70 -4.26
C LEU A 384 -43.29 32.88 -4.86
N ILE A 385 -42.58 33.76 -5.60
CA ILE A 385 -43.21 34.89 -6.29
C ILE A 385 -44.24 34.44 -7.30
N ILE A 386 -43.87 33.48 -8.18
CA ILE A 386 -44.81 32.95 -9.20
C ILE A 386 -46.01 32.31 -8.53
N SER A 387 -45.82 31.49 -7.50
CA SER A 387 -46.92 30.86 -6.77
C SER A 387 -47.80 31.89 -6.09
N GLY A 388 -47.22 32.92 -5.49
CA GLY A 388 -47.96 34.04 -4.90
C GLY A 388 -48.83 34.79 -5.92
N LEU A 389 -48.26 35.10 -7.10
CA LEU A 389 -48.98 35.74 -8.19
C LEU A 389 -50.13 34.87 -8.73
N LEU A 390 -49.93 33.57 -8.83
CA LEU A 390 -50.99 32.63 -9.25
C LEU A 390 -52.13 32.60 -8.22
N VAL A 391 -51.82 32.48 -6.94
CA VAL A 391 -52.84 32.52 -5.87
C VAL A 391 -53.55 33.85 -5.85
N TRP A 392 -52.85 34.96 -5.98
CA TRP A 392 -53.45 36.29 -6.05
C TRP A 392 -54.40 36.44 -7.25
N THR A 393 -53.95 35.99 -8.42
CA THR A 393 -54.80 36.03 -9.67
C THR A 393 -56.07 35.18 -9.51
N LEU A 394 -55.97 34.00 -8.89
CA LEU A 394 -57.10 33.16 -8.60
C LEU A 394 -58.08 33.82 -7.60
N MET A 395 -57.56 34.49 -6.58
CA MET A 395 -58.40 35.24 -5.61
C MET A 395 -59.13 36.40 -6.27
N VAL A 396 -58.43 37.20 -7.13
CA VAL A 396 -59.08 38.30 -7.89
C VAL A 396 -60.16 37.76 -8.82
N ARG A 397 -59.89 36.71 -9.58
CA ARG A 397 -60.89 36.06 -10.43
C ARG A 397 -62.10 35.58 -9.62
N ARG A 398 -61.86 34.93 -8.45
CA ARG A 398 -62.95 34.47 -7.58
C ARG A 398 -63.80 35.62 -7.07
N ARG A 399 -63.20 36.77 -6.76
CA ARG A 399 -63.94 37.97 -6.33
C ARG A 399 -64.78 38.53 -7.44
N LEU A 400 -64.26 38.65 -8.66
CA LEU A 400 -64.99 39.13 -9.84
C LEU A 400 -66.20 38.21 -10.20
N TYR A 401 -65.96 36.87 -10.07
CA TYR A 401 -67.07 35.92 -10.28
C TYR A 401 -68.18 36.03 -9.23
N ARG A 402 -67.86 36.35 -7.99
CA ARG A 402 -68.91 36.60 -6.94
C ARG A 402 -69.68 37.88 -7.23
N GLU A 403 -69.01 38.96 -7.58
CA GLU A 403 -69.69 40.23 -7.96
C GLU A 403 -70.59 40.06 -9.21
N ALA A 404 -70.20 39.34 -10.21
CA ALA A 404 -70.99 39.05 -11.38
C ALA A 404 -72.17 38.17 -11.07
N ARG A 405 -72.16 37.27 -10.08
CA ARG A 405 -73.25 36.47 -9.60
C ARG A 405 -74.30 37.32 -8.83
N THR A 406 -73.86 38.25 -8.02
CA THR A 406 -74.73 39.15 -7.20
C THR A 406 -75.53 40.11 -8.10
N THR A 407 -74.92 40.61 -9.18
CA THR A 407 -75.63 41.46 -10.18
C THR A 407 -76.64 40.74 -11.04
N ARG A 408 -76.51 39.44 -11.23
CA ARG A 408 -77.55 38.62 -11.96
C ARG A 408 -78.74 38.15 -11.11
N MET A 409 -78.70 38.36 -9.79
CA MET A 409 -79.78 37.97 -8.87
C MET A 409 -80.62 39.15 -8.38
N LEU A 410 -80.58 40.32 -9.01
CA LEU A 410 -81.55 41.33 -8.79
C LEU A 410 -82.84 40.97 -9.53
N PRO A 411 -83.98 40.70 -8.86
CA PRO A 411 -85.22 40.44 -9.54
C PRO A 411 -85.64 41.73 -10.19
N GLU A 412 -86.08 41.59 -11.49
CA GLU A 412 -86.89 42.61 -12.14
C GLU A 412 -88.18 42.70 -11.38
N GLY A 413 -88.42 43.79 -10.70
CA GLY A 413 -89.73 44.10 -10.11
C GLY A 413 -90.65 44.80 -11.09
#